data_2c98c47406d60961526d7ac5bf6a1dfe
#
_entry.id   2c98c47406d60961526d7ac5bf6a1dfe
#
_cell.length_a   1.000
_cell.length_b   1.000
_cell.length_c   1.000
_cell.angle_alpha   90.00
_cell.angle_beta   90.00
_cell.angle_gamma   90.00
#
_symmetry.space_group_name_H-M   'P 1'
#
loop_
_entity.id
_entity.type
_entity.pdbx_description
1 polymer ?
#
loop_
_entity_poly.entity_id
_entity_poly.type
_entity_poly.pdbx_seq_one_letter_code
_entity_poly.pdbx_strand_id
1 'polypeptide(L)'
;MERIYEEYQKHSAVKSPSIGSETVLIAPSWGVANILESCGGRLIELLLEAGYEVIVRPHPETIKRLPTFVAEFVSKFGNDPHFTLEMSVSGDSSLLMADVLISDYSGVALEYAFGTERPVLYLDVTIKISNQRYAELGIDPLELSLRSEIGVVVSPKELESVPQVISNLMLNRTAYQKNMVELRRACFRTLLGRWRRVYYQYC
;
A
#
# COMPACT_ATOMS: atom_id res chain seq x y z
N MET A 1 9.48 -8.07 3.59
CA MET A 1 10.18 -6.98 2.89
C MET A 1 11.35 -7.52 2.06
N GLU A 2 12.35 -8.16 2.63
CA GLU A 2 13.51 -8.71 1.91
C GLU A 2 13.10 -9.73 0.83
N ARG A 3 12.18 -10.64 1.14
CA ARG A 3 11.62 -11.61 0.19
C ARG A 3 10.95 -10.93 -1.01
N ILE A 4 10.12 -9.92 -0.78
CA ILE A 4 9.43 -9.16 -1.86
C ILE A 4 10.48 -8.47 -2.73
N TYR A 5 11.50 -7.87 -2.13
CA TYR A 5 12.58 -7.22 -2.87
C TYR A 5 13.36 -8.20 -3.74
N GLU A 6 13.74 -9.38 -3.21
CA GLU A 6 14.44 -10.40 -3.99
C GLU A 6 13.59 -10.92 -5.16
N GLU A 7 12.30 -11.16 -4.93
CA GLU A 7 11.39 -11.58 -5.98
C GLU A 7 11.16 -10.48 -7.00
N TYR A 8 11.02 -9.22 -6.56
CA TYR A 8 10.90 -8.08 -7.46
C TYR A 8 12.13 -7.94 -8.37
N GLN A 9 13.34 -8.08 -7.83
CA GLN A 9 14.57 -8.02 -8.63
C GLN A 9 14.62 -9.13 -9.69
N LYS A 10 14.11 -10.31 -9.40
CA LYS A 10 14.02 -11.42 -10.37
C LYS A 10 13.00 -11.14 -11.49
N HIS A 11 11.90 -10.47 -11.17
CA HIS A 11 10.79 -10.23 -12.11
C HIS A 11 10.88 -8.88 -12.82
N SER A 12 11.57 -7.89 -12.26
CA SER A 12 11.70 -6.55 -12.86
C SER A 12 12.47 -6.55 -14.20
N ALA A 13 13.30 -7.56 -14.42
CA ALA A 13 13.95 -7.78 -15.71
C ALA A 13 12.97 -8.22 -16.83
N VAL A 14 11.74 -8.59 -16.50
CA VAL A 14 10.76 -9.18 -17.45
C VAL A 14 9.63 -8.19 -17.81
N LYS A 15 9.34 -7.19 -16.96
CA LYS A 15 8.32 -6.19 -17.27
C LYS A 15 8.92 -5.03 -18.08
N SER A 16 8.97 -5.18 -19.40
CA SER A 16 8.94 -4.02 -20.30
C SER A 16 7.66 -3.21 -19.95
N PRO A 17 7.69 -1.86 -20.02
CA PRO A 17 6.47 -1.09 -19.89
C PRO A 17 5.54 -1.54 -21.03
N SER A 18 4.62 -2.43 -20.71
CA SER A 18 3.54 -2.75 -21.64
C SER A 18 2.72 -1.46 -21.77
N ILE A 19 2.50 -1.03 -22.98
CA ILE A 19 1.47 -0.08 -23.37
C ILE A 19 0.13 -0.78 -23.09
N GLY A 20 -0.24 -0.84 -21.82
CA GLY A 20 -1.44 -1.45 -21.28
C GLY A 20 -1.78 -0.72 -20.00
N SER A 21 -2.99 -0.80 -19.55
CA SER A 21 -3.45 -0.12 -18.35
C SER A 21 -2.57 -0.42 -17.14
N GLU A 22 -2.16 0.63 -16.43
CA GLU A 22 -1.35 0.52 -15.21
C GLU A 22 -2.18 -0.16 -14.11
N THR A 23 -1.52 -0.98 -13.29
CA THR A 23 -2.18 -1.75 -12.24
C THR A 23 -2.12 -1.01 -10.90
N VAL A 24 -3.28 -0.74 -10.32
CA VAL A 24 -3.45 -0.13 -8.99
C VAL A 24 -3.93 -1.19 -8.00
N LEU A 25 -3.17 -1.38 -6.92
CA LEU A 25 -3.54 -2.25 -5.82
C LEU A 25 -4.12 -1.44 -4.66
N ILE A 26 -5.32 -1.77 -4.21
CA ILE A 26 -5.93 -1.22 -2.99
C ILE A 26 -5.77 -2.25 -1.88
N ALA A 27 -4.89 -1.97 -0.90
CA ALA A 27 -4.64 -2.84 0.24
C ALA A 27 -4.78 -2.07 1.56
N PRO A 28 -5.99 -1.98 2.12
CA PRO A 28 -6.26 -1.24 3.35
C PRO A 28 -5.84 -2.00 4.60
N SER A 29 -5.73 -1.28 5.72
CA SER A 29 -5.71 -1.89 7.05
C SER A 29 -7.08 -2.50 7.39
N TRP A 30 -7.15 -3.29 8.46
CA TRP A 30 -8.42 -3.82 8.96
C TRP A 30 -9.05 -2.90 10.03
N GLY A 31 -10.35 -3.11 10.29
CA GLY A 31 -11.10 -2.43 11.34
C GLY A 31 -11.98 -1.31 10.79
N VAL A 32 -12.75 -0.68 11.68
CA VAL A 32 -13.77 0.34 11.35
C VAL A 32 -13.16 1.54 10.62
N ALA A 33 -13.88 2.08 9.65
CA ALA A 33 -13.50 3.26 8.86
C ALA A 33 -12.17 3.12 8.08
N ASN A 34 -11.84 1.91 7.62
CA ASN A 34 -10.77 1.72 6.63
C ASN A 34 -11.18 2.27 5.26
N ILE A 35 -10.26 2.26 4.29
CA ILE A 35 -10.52 2.77 2.93
C ILE A 35 -11.77 2.14 2.31
N LEU A 36 -11.93 0.82 2.40
CA LEU A 36 -13.07 0.14 1.76
C LEU A 36 -14.40 0.56 2.37
N GLU A 37 -14.48 0.67 3.69
CA GLU A 37 -15.67 1.08 4.41
C GLU A 37 -15.99 2.58 4.22
N SER A 38 -14.96 3.43 4.14
CA SER A 38 -15.11 4.88 4.09
C SER A 38 -15.42 5.39 2.69
N CYS A 39 -14.72 4.89 1.68
CA CYS A 39 -14.78 5.43 0.32
C CYS A 39 -14.49 4.40 -0.78
N GLY A 40 -14.37 3.09 -0.44
CA GLY A 40 -13.91 2.05 -1.37
C GLY A 40 -14.73 1.95 -2.65
N GLY A 41 -16.06 2.04 -2.57
CA GLY A 41 -16.91 1.97 -3.76
C GLY A 41 -16.62 3.09 -4.76
N ARG A 42 -16.57 4.35 -4.30
CA ARG A 42 -16.29 5.49 -5.19
C ARG A 42 -14.84 5.49 -5.68
N LEU A 43 -13.90 5.09 -4.83
CA LEU A 43 -12.50 4.96 -5.22
C LEU A 43 -12.31 3.98 -6.38
N ILE A 44 -12.93 2.79 -6.30
CA ILE A 44 -12.87 1.79 -7.36
C ILE A 44 -13.49 2.32 -8.66
N GLU A 45 -14.65 2.95 -8.58
CA GLU A 45 -15.29 3.58 -9.75
C GLU A 45 -14.36 4.56 -10.45
N LEU A 46 -13.77 5.50 -9.71
CA LEU A 46 -12.86 6.51 -10.27
C LEU A 46 -11.64 5.90 -10.96
N LEU A 47 -11.11 4.82 -10.40
CA LEU A 47 -9.95 4.14 -10.98
C LEU A 47 -10.33 3.38 -12.27
N LEU A 48 -11.44 2.67 -12.27
CA LEU A 48 -11.95 1.97 -13.46
C LEU A 48 -12.33 2.96 -14.57
N GLU A 49 -13.03 4.06 -14.22
CA GLU A 49 -13.36 5.15 -15.15
C GLU A 49 -12.10 5.79 -15.78
N ALA A 50 -11.01 5.83 -15.03
CA ALA A 50 -9.71 6.33 -15.50
C ALA A 50 -8.91 5.29 -16.32
N GLY A 51 -9.39 4.05 -16.45
CA GLY A 51 -8.78 2.99 -17.26
C GLY A 51 -7.68 2.21 -16.58
N TYR A 52 -7.61 2.21 -15.24
CA TYR A 52 -6.66 1.39 -14.50
C TYR A 52 -7.13 -0.05 -14.35
N GLU A 53 -6.17 -1.00 -14.30
CA GLU A 53 -6.41 -2.34 -13.74
C GLU A 53 -6.46 -2.23 -12.22
N VAL A 54 -7.58 -2.59 -11.61
CA VAL A 54 -7.83 -2.40 -10.17
C VAL A 54 -7.84 -3.74 -9.45
N ILE A 55 -6.89 -3.94 -8.56
CA ILE A 55 -6.85 -5.09 -7.67
C ILE A 55 -7.23 -4.61 -6.26
N VAL A 56 -8.26 -5.21 -5.68
CA VAL A 56 -8.63 -4.96 -4.28
C VAL A 56 -8.23 -6.17 -3.47
N ARG A 57 -7.39 -5.94 -2.45
CA ARG A 57 -6.88 -6.96 -1.52
C ARG A 57 -7.33 -6.60 -0.10
N PRO A 58 -8.53 -7.01 0.33
CA PRO A 58 -9.01 -6.73 1.67
C PRO A 58 -8.13 -7.42 2.71
N HIS A 59 -7.98 -6.80 3.88
CA HIS A 59 -7.28 -7.45 4.98
C HIS A 59 -7.98 -8.77 5.38
N PRO A 60 -7.26 -9.84 5.77
CA PRO A 60 -7.84 -11.13 6.15
C PRO A 60 -8.94 -11.03 7.19
N GLU A 61 -8.77 -10.16 8.19
CA GLU A 61 -9.80 -9.94 9.21
C GLU A 61 -11.07 -9.29 8.66
N THR A 62 -10.96 -8.45 7.62
CA THR A 62 -12.14 -7.89 6.92
C THR A 62 -12.90 -9.00 6.19
N ILE A 63 -12.20 -9.86 5.47
CA ILE A 63 -12.79 -11.01 4.76
C ILE A 63 -13.52 -11.92 5.75
N LYS A 64 -12.87 -12.22 6.89
CA LYS A 64 -13.41 -13.13 7.90
C LYS A 64 -14.62 -12.56 8.65
N ARG A 65 -14.58 -11.28 9.00
CA ARG A 65 -15.59 -10.64 9.87
C ARG A 65 -16.74 -10.00 9.12
N LEU A 66 -16.49 -9.55 7.88
CA LEU A 66 -17.44 -8.82 7.05
C LEU A 66 -17.60 -9.46 5.66
N PRO A 67 -17.90 -10.77 5.57
CA PRO A 67 -17.97 -11.46 4.27
C PRO A 67 -19.05 -10.87 3.34
N THR A 68 -20.17 -10.44 3.89
CA THR A 68 -21.26 -9.80 3.11
C THR A 68 -20.80 -8.49 2.49
N PHE A 69 -20.12 -7.66 3.27
CA PHE A 69 -19.55 -6.39 2.79
C PHE A 69 -18.53 -6.62 1.65
N VAL A 70 -17.67 -7.64 1.80
CA VAL A 70 -16.73 -7.98 0.74
C VAL A 70 -17.45 -8.49 -0.51
N ALA A 71 -18.53 -9.27 -0.35
CA ALA A 71 -19.34 -9.77 -1.46
C ALA A 71 -20.06 -8.64 -2.24
N GLU A 72 -20.35 -7.51 -1.62
CA GLU A 72 -20.94 -6.34 -2.30
C GLU A 72 -20.02 -5.79 -3.40
N PHE A 73 -18.68 -5.80 -3.19
CA PHE A 73 -17.72 -5.40 -4.22
C PHE A 73 -17.74 -6.34 -5.42
N VAL A 74 -17.85 -7.67 -5.17
CA VAL A 74 -18.01 -8.64 -6.26
C VAL A 74 -19.29 -8.41 -7.02
N SER A 75 -20.40 -8.17 -6.31
CA SER A 75 -21.69 -7.90 -6.95
C SER A 75 -21.66 -6.64 -7.81
N LYS A 76 -20.96 -5.60 -7.36
CA LYS A 76 -20.93 -4.30 -8.02
C LYS A 76 -19.92 -4.25 -9.18
N PHE A 77 -18.75 -4.81 -8.99
CA PHE A 77 -17.61 -4.63 -9.90
C PHE A 77 -17.14 -5.93 -10.58
N GLY A 78 -17.62 -7.10 -10.13
CA GLY A 78 -17.11 -8.39 -10.58
C GLY A 78 -17.32 -8.69 -12.07
N ASN A 79 -18.19 -7.95 -12.77
CA ASN A 79 -18.38 -8.06 -14.21
C ASN A 79 -17.42 -7.16 -15.02
N ASP A 80 -16.70 -6.25 -14.36
CA ASP A 80 -15.72 -5.41 -15.03
C ASP A 80 -14.42 -6.20 -15.25
N PRO A 81 -13.94 -6.33 -16.51
CA PRO A 81 -12.74 -7.11 -16.81
C PRO A 81 -11.47 -6.52 -16.20
N HIS A 82 -11.47 -5.24 -15.82
CA HIS A 82 -10.36 -4.54 -15.19
C HIS A 82 -10.40 -4.55 -13.67
N PHE A 83 -11.39 -5.24 -13.08
CA PHE A 83 -11.52 -5.39 -11.62
C PHE A 83 -11.17 -6.79 -11.16
N THR A 84 -10.33 -6.87 -10.13
CA THR A 84 -9.99 -8.14 -9.45
C THR A 84 -10.13 -8.00 -7.94
N LEU A 85 -10.88 -8.89 -7.31
CA LEU A 85 -10.92 -9.01 -5.85
C LEU A 85 -10.03 -10.19 -5.41
N GLU A 86 -8.92 -9.88 -4.75
CA GLU A 86 -7.99 -10.89 -4.25
C GLU A 86 -8.38 -11.34 -2.83
N MET A 87 -8.95 -12.53 -2.73
CA MET A 87 -9.39 -13.10 -1.44
C MET A 87 -8.29 -13.86 -0.71
N SER A 88 -7.24 -14.28 -1.41
CA SER A 88 -6.11 -14.99 -0.84
C SER A 88 -4.91 -14.05 -0.67
N VAL A 89 -4.55 -13.77 0.57
CA VAL A 89 -3.40 -12.91 0.92
C VAL A 89 -2.11 -13.70 1.17
N SER A 90 -2.08 -14.97 0.80
CA SER A 90 -0.93 -15.86 1.03
C SER A 90 0.25 -15.62 0.07
N GLY A 91 0.03 -14.90 -1.02
CA GLY A 91 1.04 -14.59 -2.03
C GLY A 91 1.39 -13.11 -2.10
N ASP A 92 2.52 -12.82 -2.73
CA ASP A 92 2.99 -11.45 -2.97
C ASP A 92 2.72 -10.99 -4.41
N SER A 93 2.00 -11.79 -5.20
CA SER A 93 1.80 -11.55 -6.65
C SER A 93 1.21 -10.18 -6.96
N SER A 94 0.14 -9.78 -6.27
CA SER A 94 -0.48 -8.48 -6.46
C SER A 94 0.44 -7.31 -6.08
N LEU A 95 1.24 -7.47 -5.02
CA LEU A 95 2.24 -6.49 -4.62
C LEU A 95 3.32 -6.33 -5.71
N LEU A 96 3.76 -7.43 -6.32
CA LEU A 96 4.77 -7.40 -7.38
C LEU A 96 4.21 -6.85 -8.70
N MET A 97 2.93 -7.10 -8.99
CA MET A 97 2.26 -6.66 -10.22
C MET A 97 1.88 -5.19 -10.20
N ALA A 98 1.43 -4.69 -9.06
CA ALA A 98 0.92 -3.32 -8.93
C ALA A 98 2.00 -2.27 -9.27
N ASP A 99 1.61 -1.25 -10.02
CA ASP A 99 2.46 -0.10 -10.34
C ASP A 99 2.38 0.99 -9.27
N VAL A 100 1.23 1.10 -8.60
CA VAL A 100 0.97 1.95 -7.43
C VAL A 100 0.15 1.18 -6.41
N LEU A 101 0.48 1.33 -5.14
CA LEU A 101 -0.33 0.87 -4.02
C LEU A 101 -1.15 2.03 -3.45
N ILE A 102 -2.45 1.81 -3.23
CA ILE A 102 -3.28 2.68 -2.39
C ILE A 102 -3.48 2.00 -1.04
N SER A 103 -3.10 2.68 0.02
CA SER A 103 -3.21 2.15 1.39
C SER A 103 -3.58 3.25 2.39
N ASP A 104 -3.79 2.89 3.63
CA ASP A 104 -4.03 3.78 4.76
C ASP A 104 -2.91 3.63 5.82
N TYR A 105 -3.24 3.12 7.00
CA TYR A 105 -2.32 2.89 8.12
C TYR A 105 -1.85 1.43 8.19
N SER A 106 -1.59 0.81 7.05
CA SER A 106 -1.20 -0.59 6.95
C SER A 106 0.30 -0.75 6.76
N GLY A 107 0.92 -1.68 7.50
CA GLY A 107 2.33 -2.03 7.33
C GLY A 107 2.68 -2.56 5.93
N VAL A 108 1.69 -3.07 5.17
CA VAL A 108 1.88 -3.53 3.80
C VAL A 108 2.39 -2.41 2.88
N ALA A 109 2.10 -1.14 3.21
CA ALA A 109 2.59 0.00 2.45
C ALA A 109 4.12 0.12 2.49
N LEU A 110 4.73 -0.12 3.66
CA LEU A 110 6.20 -0.15 3.80
C LEU A 110 6.79 -1.38 3.10
N GLU A 111 6.13 -2.53 3.22
CA GLU A 111 6.56 -3.75 2.55
C GLU A 111 6.57 -3.58 1.03
N TYR A 112 5.51 -2.98 0.48
CA TYR A 112 5.40 -2.66 -0.93
C TYR A 112 6.47 -1.66 -1.38
N ALA A 113 6.53 -0.49 -0.72
CA ALA A 113 7.44 0.59 -1.11
C ALA A 113 8.91 0.13 -1.11
N PHE A 114 9.35 -0.50 -0.02
CA PHE A 114 10.74 -0.95 0.10
C PHE A 114 11.03 -2.24 -0.66
N GLY A 115 10.02 -3.08 -0.90
CA GLY A 115 10.16 -4.32 -1.66
C GLY A 115 10.17 -4.11 -3.16
N THR A 116 9.38 -3.15 -3.66
CA THR A 116 9.21 -2.90 -5.10
C THR A 116 9.83 -1.59 -5.59
N GLU A 117 10.27 -0.74 -4.68
CA GLU A 117 10.76 0.62 -4.98
C GLU A 117 9.75 1.47 -5.77
N ARG A 118 8.44 1.21 -5.54
CA ARG A 118 7.32 1.89 -6.19
C ARG A 118 6.56 2.78 -5.21
N PRO A 119 5.98 3.90 -5.69
CA PRO A 119 5.33 4.87 -4.83
C PRO A 119 4.00 4.36 -4.25
N VAL A 120 3.63 4.90 -3.09
CA VAL A 120 2.37 4.64 -2.42
C VAL A 120 1.50 5.89 -2.44
N LEU A 121 0.19 5.72 -2.70
CA LEU A 121 -0.82 6.73 -2.41
C LEU A 121 -1.49 6.37 -1.08
N TYR A 122 -1.42 7.27 -0.12
CA TYR A 122 -2.10 7.12 1.17
C TYR A 122 -3.41 7.87 1.18
N LEU A 123 -4.50 7.19 1.50
CA LEU A 123 -5.77 7.86 1.84
C LEU A 123 -5.82 8.07 3.35
N ASP A 124 -5.93 9.33 3.74
CA ASP A 124 -5.89 9.76 5.14
C ASP A 124 -7.25 9.58 5.82
N VAL A 125 -7.70 8.33 5.88
CA VAL A 125 -8.89 7.94 6.62
C VAL A 125 -8.66 8.07 8.13
N THR A 126 -9.70 7.91 8.93
CA THR A 126 -9.60 8.06 10.38
C THR A 126 -8.52 7.15 10.97
N ILE A 127 -7.56 7.73 11.67
CA ILE A 127 -6.50 7.00 12.39
C ILE A 127 -7.11 6.03 13.42
N LYS A 128 -6.63 4.81 13.42
CA LYS A 128 -6.98 3.78 14.40
C LYS A 128 -5.91 3.72 15.48
N ILE A 129 -6.19 4.29 16.64
CA ILE A 129 -5.30 4.20 17.78
C ILE A 129 -5.71 2.98 18.61
N SER A 130 -5.04 1.84 18.37
CA SER A 130 -5.28 0.61 19.15
C SER A 130 -4.72 0.70 20.57
N ASN A 131 -3.66 1.45 20.79
CA ASN A 131 -3.05 1.69 22.10
C ASN A 131 -3.22 3.16 22.49
N GLN A 132 -4.13 3.45 23.42
CA GLN A 132 -4.36 4.82 23.90
C GLN A 132 -3.12 5.46 24.55
N ARG A 133 -2.16 4.65 24.99
CA ARG A 133 -0.91 5.11 25.61
C ARG A 133 0.23 5.30 24.60
N TYR A 134 -0.02 5.15 23.29
CA TYR A 134 1.04 5.28 22.30
C TYR A 134 1.65 6.70 22.31
N ALA A 135 0.85 7.72 22.59
CA ALA A 135 1.31 9.11 22.69
C ALA A 135 2.31 9.32 23.85
N GLU A 136 2.25 8.49 24.90
CA GLU A 136 3.19 8.54 26.03
C GLU A 136 4.60 8.08 25.64
N LEU A 137 4.72 7.31 24.54
CA LEU A 137 6.01 6.81 24.06
C LEU A 137 6.84 7.89 23.37
N GLY A 138 6.23 9.00 22.93
CA GLY A 138 6.91 10.11 22.24
C GLY A 138 7.61 9.69 20.95
N ILE A 139 7.17 8.60 20.33
CA ILE A 139 7.74 8.05 19.09
C ILE A 139 6.61 7.86 18.10
N ASP A 140 6.67 8.57 16.99
CA ASP A 140 5.74 8.35 15.88
C ASP A 140 5.97 6.97 15.25
N PRO A 141 4.90 6.22 14.95
CA PRO A 141 5.03 4.99 14.17
C PRO A 141 5.75 5.26 12.84
N LEU A 142 6.61 4.33 12.45
CA LEU A 142 7.39 4.44 11.21
C LEU A 142 6.48 4.59 9.99
N GLU A 143 5.32 3.93 10.02
CA GLU A 143 4.29 3.99 9.00
C GLU A 143 3.72 5.41 8.82
N LEU A 144 3.73 6.24 9.86
CA LEU A 144 3.28 7.62 9.77
C LEU A 144 4.39 8.56 9.29
N SER A 145 5.59 8.41 9.87
CA SER A 145 6.71 9.31 9.60
C SER A 145 7.24 9.22 8.17
N LEU A 146 7.09 8.07 7.51
CA LEU A 146 7.62 7.85 6.16
C LEU A 146 6.61 8.07 5.02
N ARG A 147 5.33 8.35 5.31
CA ARG A 147 4.29 8.45 4.27
C ARG A 147 4.61 9.47 3.18
N SER A 148 5.07 10.65 3.57
CA SER A 148 5.45 11.72 2.64
C SER A 148 6.76 11.46 1.89
N GLU A 149 7.60 10.56 2.42
CA GLU A 149 8.88 10.21 1.83
C GLU A 149 8.75 9.14 0.74
N ILE A 150 7.80 8.22 0.91
CA ILE A 150 7.60 7.07 0.02
C ILE A 150 6.35 7.21 -0.87
N GLY A 151 5.60 8.30 -0.72
CA GLY A 151 4.37 8.49 -1.48
C GLY A 151 3.72 9.85 -1.26
N VAL A 152 2.43 9.91 -1.55
CA VAL A 152 1.58 11.09 -1.38
C VAL A 152 0.40 10.75 -0.48
N VAL A 153 0.02 11.68 0.39
CA VAL A 153 -1.15 11.57 1.27
C VAL A 153 -2.28 12.41 0.68
N VAL A 154 -3.44 11.79 0.46
CA VAL A 154 -4.64 12.41 -0.08
C VAL A 154 -5.78 12.31 0.94
N SER A 155 -6.51 13.39 1.13
CA SER A 155 -7.71 13.39 1.95
C SER A 155 -8.84 12.61 1.26
N PRO A 156 -9.65 11.81 1.97
CA PRO A 156 -10.84 11.20 1.40
C PRO A 156 -11.84 12.21 0.82
N LYS A 157 -11.75 13.49 1.21
CA LYS A 157 -12.56 14.57 0.65
C LYS A 157 -12.12 15.00 -0.75
N GLU A 158 -10.89 14.61 -1.13
CA GLU A 158 -10.29 14.93 -2.43
C GLU A 158 -10.20 13.68 -3.31
N LEU A 159 -11.08 12.72 -3.11
CA LEU A 159 -11.06 11.41 -3.76
C LEU A 159 -11.07 11.52 -5.30
N GLU A 160 -11.76 12.50 -5.85
CA GLU A 160 -11.82 12.76 -7.29
C GLU A 160 -10.45 13.13 -7.90
N SER A 161 -9.48 13.55 -7.08
CA SER A 161 -8.13 13.86 -7.53
C SER A 161 -7.23 12.62 -7.65
N VAL A 162 -7.64 11.49 -7.09
CA VAL A 162 -6.82 10.27 -7.00
C VAL A 162 -6.26 9.81 -8.35
N PRO A 163 -7.03 9.74 -9.44
CA PRO A 163 -6.48 9.33 -10.74
C PRO A 163 -5.34 10.25 -11.21
N GLN A 164 -5.49 11.57 -11.03
CA GLN A 164 -4.46 12.53 -11.39
C GLN A 164 -3.22 12.40 -10.51
N VAL A 165 -3.39 12.15 -9.20
CA VAL A 165 -2.28 11.93 -8.27
C VAL A 165 -1.52 10.66 -8.66
N ILE A 166 -2.19 9.58 -9.04
CA ILE A 166 -1.55 8.35 -9.53
C ILE A 166 -0.71 8.64 -10.77
N SER A 167 -1.27 9.34 -11.76
CA SER A 167 -0.53 9.72 -12.98
C SER A 167 0.75 10.51 -12.62
N ASN A 168 0.66 11.42 -11.67
CA ASN A 168 1.81 12.21 -11.21
C ASN A 168 2.85 11.33 -10.48
N LEU A 169 2.42 10.37 -9.66
CA LEU A 169 3.30 9.40 -9.00
C LEU A 169 4.06 8.56 -10.03
N MET A 170 3.39 8.12 -11.08
CA MET A 170 3.99 7.33 -12.16
C MET A 170 5.03 8.14 -12.95
N LEU A 171 4.72 9.39 -13.29
CA LEU A 171 5.65 10.30 -13.96
C LEU A 171 6.92 10.57 -13.14
N ASN A 172 6.79 10.61 -11.80
CA ASN A 172 7.90 10.87 -10.89
C ASN A 172 8.50 9.59 -10.27
N ARG A 173 8.17 8.42 -10.79
CA ARG A 173 8.56 7.11 -10.24
C ARG A 173 10.06 7.00 -9.95
N THR A 174 10.91 7.48 -10.85
CA THR A 174 12.37 7.42 -10.68
C THR A 174 12.87 8.22 -9.47
N ALA A 175 12.23 9.35 -9.15
CA ALA A 175 12.57 10.14 -7.96
C ALA A 175 12.19 9.38 -6.68
N TYR A 176 10.99 8.80 -6.63
CA TYR A 176 10.56 7.96 -5.51
C TYR A 176 11.46 6.75 -5.33
N GLN A 177 11.83 6.07 -6.42
CA GLN A 177 12.73 4.92 -6.37
C GLN A 177 14.07 5.26 -5.71
N LYS A 178 14.71 6.36 -6.09
CA LYS A 178 15.97 6.82 -5.48
C LYS A 178 15.80 7.05 -3.98
N ASN A 179 14.74 7.75 -3.60
CA ASN A 179 14.46 8.04 -2.20
C ASN A 179 14.24 6.77 -1.38
N MET A 180 13.45 5.82 -1.90
CA MET A 180 13.20 4.53 -1.23
C MET A 180 14.47 3.71 -1.03
N VAL A 181 15.39 3.70 -1.99
CA VAL A 181 16.69 3.03 -1.85
C VAL A 181 17.50 3.62 -0.71
N GLU A 182 17.53 4.95 -0.59
CA GLU A 182 18.25 5.66 0.48
C GLU A 182 17.59 5.41 1.85
N LEU A 183 16.28 5.55 1.95
CA LEU A 183 15.50 5.31 3.16
C LEU A 183 15.66 3.86 3.65
N ARG A 184 15.54 2.90 2.74
CA ARG A 184 15.76 1.49 3.07
C ARG A 184 17.14 1.26 3.68
N ARG A 185 18.20 1.80 3.07
CA ARG A 185 19.57 1.70 3.59
C ARG A 185 19.72 2.35 4.98
N ALA A 186 19.05 3.47 5.21
CA ALA A 186 19.06 4.17 6.50
C ALA A 186 18.30 3.35 7.57
N CYS A 187 17.11 2.86 7.26
CA CYS A 187 16.30 2.03 8.17
C CYS A 187 17.03 0.74 8.55
N PHE A 188 17.62 0.03 7.59
CA PHE A 188 18.39 -1.20 7.89
C PHE A 188 19.60 -0.92 8.75
N ARG A 189 20.36 0.16 8.50
CA ARG A 189 21.50 0.54 9.35
C ARG A 189 21.06 0.83 10.78
N THR A 190 19.95 1.53 10.96
CA THR A 190 19.42 1.88 12.29
C THR A 190 18.90 0.65 13.03
N LEU A 191 18.17 -0.24 12.34
CA LEU A 191 17.69 -1.50 12.91
C LEU A 191 18.84 -2.40 13.31
N LEU A 192 19.80 -2.66 12.43
CA LEU A 192 21.00 -3.47 12.73
C LEU A 192 21.84 -2.86 13.85
N GLY A 193 21.96 -1.54 13.91
CA GLY A 193 22.68 -0.84 14.99
C GLY A 193 21.96 -0.94 16.33
N ARG A 194 20.62 -0.91 16.37
CA ARG A 194 19.82 -1.13 17.59
C ARG A 194 19.86 -2.60 18.06
N TRP A 195 19.70 -3.55 17.15
CA TRP A 195 19.80 -5.00 17.46
C TRP A 195 21.17 -5.37 18.01
N ARG A 196 22.27 -4.86 17.43
CA ARG A 196 23.61 -5.06 18.00
C ARG A 196 23.73 -4.51 19.42
N ARG A 197 23.20 -3.30 19.70
CA ARG A 197 23.24 -2.71 21.06
C ARG A 197 22.43 -3.52 22.07
N VAL A 198 21.26 -4.02 21.70
CA VAL A 198 20.42 -4.85 22.57
C VAL A 198 21.08 -6.20 22.83
N TYR A 199 21.63 -6.85 21.78
CA TYR A 199 22.27 -8.16 21.93
C TYR A 199 23.52 -8.11 22.83
N TYR A 200 24.30 -7.03 22.76
CA TYR A 200 25.49 -6.88 23.62
C TYR A 200 25.19 -6.36 25.03
N GLN A 201 23.96 -5.92 25.34
CA GLN A 201 23.55 -5.55 26.71
C GLN A 201 22.96 -6.71 27.50
N TYR A 202 22.57 -7.81 26.86
CA TYR A 202 21.90 -8.96 27.49
C TYR A 202 22.65 -10.30 27.29
N CYS A 203 23.82 -10.30 26.70
CA CYS A 203 24.82 -11.37 26.70
C CYS A 203 26.08 -10.93 27.44
#